data_59538e1daa5f3acce9261c65be73169a
#
_entry.id   59538e1daa5f3acce9261c65be73169a
#
_cell.length_a   1.000
_cell.length_b   1.000
_cell.length_c   1.000
_cell.angle_alpha   90.00
_cell.angle_beta   90.00
_cell.angle_gamma   90.00
#
_symmetry.space_group_name_H-M   'P 1'
#
loop_
_entity.id
_entity.type
_entity.pdbx_description
1 polymer ?
#
loop_
_entity_poly.entity_id
_entity_poly.type
_entity_poly.pdbx_seq_one_letter_code
_entity_poly.pdbx_strand_id
1 'polypeptide(L)'
;MKQRIRVTAICKKDEEILLLKRAGGRLDMSTQNFELPTGKIVFGEQPDEAMSRVVLESLGVQAESLQLSDVVTFTGLEGSSEQGNLYIVYEVKLQEGNLNLTSERYTSYKWVKMDETGLLPLDEASMMVLQITATKTGTLASRIIRTEQEQVLPASDFATIYTDGGSRGNPGPSALGYYIIGPDGKEIKRGGEFLGFSSSRLAEYYGLKEGLEQAIELGLKRVHFKSDCLMMVNQMNGVYKVKNPDLFQVHNDVLKLLDKLEAYSFTHISREMNTEADAEVNRAIDQNVRRGEY
;
A
#
# COMPACT_ATOMS: atom_id res chain seq x y z
N MET A 1 -16.19 -9.34 14.13
CA MET A 1 -14.96 -8.59 13.80
C MET A 1 -13.98 -8.79 14.94
N LYS A 2 -12.79 -9.35 14.70
CA LYS A 2 -11.74 -9.51 15.71
C LYS A 2 -10.67 -8.46 15.46
N GLN A 3 -10.25 -7.76 16.50
CA GLN A 3 -9.14 -6.81 16.44
C GLN A 3 -7.89 -7.45 17.04
N ARG A 4 -6.76 -7.33 16.36
CA ARG A 4 -5.45 -7.75 16.84
C ARG A 4 -4.59 -6.55 17.13
N ILE A 5 -4.03 -6.50 18.32
CA ILE A 5 -3.10 -5.45 18.74
C ILE A 5 -1.69 -6.08 18.82
N ARG A 6 -0.74 -5.42 18.17
CA ARG A 6 0.65 -5.86 18.11
C ARG A 6 1.59 -4.69 18.34
N VAL A 7 2.80 -4.99 18.77
CA VAL A 7 3.93 -4.06 18.74
C VAL A 7 4.87 -4.44 17.61
N THR A 8 5.54 -3.47 17.00
CA THR A 8 6.55 -3.71 15.98
C THR A 8 7.72 -2.74 16.14
N ALA A 9 8.94 -3.22 15.91
CA ALA A 9 10.18 -2.46 16.05
C ALA A 9 10.74 -2.06 14.69
N ILE A 10 11.09 -0.79 14.54
CA ILE A 10 12.02 -0.30 13.52
C ILE A 10 13.37 -0.15 14.24
N CYS A 11 14.18 -1.21 14.22
CA CYS A 11 15.54 -1.16 14.76
C CYS A 11 16.44 -0.47 13.72
N LYS A 12 17.05 0.64 14.10
CA LYS A 12 17.91 1.45 13.23
C LYS A 12 19.38 1.32 13.62
N LYS A 13 20.24 1.25 12.62
CA LYS A 13 21.67 1.38 12.75
C LYS A 13 22.16 2.21 11.55
N ASP A 14 22.66 3.41 11.80
CA ASP A 14 22.99 4.39 10.77
C ASP A 14 21.76 4.66 9.85
N GLU A 15 21.87 4.42 8.55
CA GLU A 15 20.79 4.56 7.57
C GLU A 15 20.06 3.24 7.30
N GLU A 16 20.41 2.17 8.01
CA GLU A 16 19.86 0.83 7.80
C GLU A 16 18.82 0.46 8.86
N ILE A 17 17.89 -0.37 8.47
CA ILE A 17 16.89 -1.00 9.36
C ILE A 17 17.07 -2.52 9.38
N LEU A 18 16.73 -3.12 10.49
CA LEU A 18 16.81 -4.55 10.69
C LEU A 18 15.55 -5.25 10.18
N LEU A 19 15.73 -6.23 9.33
CA LEU A 19 14.70 -7.13 8.85
C LEU A 19 15.02 -8.57 9.22
N LEU A 20 14.01 -9.33 9.63
CA LEU A 20 14.09 -10.72 10.01
C LEU A 20 13.53 -11.62 8.92
N LYS A 21 14.24 -12.66 8.52
CA LYS A 21 13.75 -13.65 7.55
C LYS A 21 12.98 -14.73 8.28
N ARG A 22 11.72 -14.91 7.93
CA ARG A 22 10.84 -15.91 8.54
C ARG A 22 11.24 -17.33 8.18
N ALA A 23 11.20 -18.25 9.14
CA ALA A 23 11.37 -19.68 8.89
C ALA A 23 10.20 -20.22 8.05
N GLY A 24 10.50 -20.89 6.95
CA GLY A 24 9.49 -21.49 6.08
C GLY A 24 8.86 -22.73 6.68
N GLY A 25 7.53 -22.78 6.76
CA GLY A 25 6.80 -24.03 7.00
C GLY A 25 6.81 -24.94 5.76
N ARG A 26 6.73 -26.25 5.94
CA ARG A 26 6.87 -27.28 4.90
C ARG A 26 5.91 -27.18 3.70
N LEU A 27 4.90 -26.29 3.70
CA LEU A 27 3.81 -26.22 2.73
C LEU A 27 3.49 -24.82 2.21
N ASP A 28 4.24 -23.78 2.59
CA ASP A 28 3.88 -22.41 2.22
C ASP A 28 5.06 -21.66 1.60
N MET A 29 5.04 -21.51 0.29
CA MET A 29 6.01 -20.70 -0.49
C MET A 29 5.93 -19.19 -0.14
N SER A 30 4.89 -18.75 0.58
CA SER A 30 4.75 -17.36 1.07
C SER A 30 5.68 -17.03 2.25
N THR A 31 6.38 -18.02 2.79
CA THR A 31 7.16 -17.94 4.04
C THR A 31 8.62 -17.52 3.85
N GLN A 32 9.03 -17.06 2.66
CA GLN A 32 10.38 -16.49 2.46
C GLN A 32 10.41 -14.96 2.64
N ASN A 33 9.38 -14.40 3.26
CA ASN A 33 9.29 -12.96 3.43
C ASN A 33 10.14 -12.49 4.60
N PHE A 34 10.71 -11.28 4.44
CA PHE A 34 11.29 -10.54 5.53
C PHE A 34 10.18 -9.80 6.29
N GLU A 35 10.35 -9.66 7.60
CA GLU A 35 9.44 -8.89 8.45
C GLU A 35 10.21 -8.05 9.48
N LEU A 36 9.57 -6.99 9.98
CA LEU A 36 10.04 -6.26 11.14
C LEU A 36 9.87 -7.12 12.41
N PRO A 37 10.73 -6.98 13.44
CA PRO A 37 10.49 -7.62 14.73
C PRO A 37 9.11 -7.24 15.26
N THR A 38 8.21 -8.20 15.35
CA THR A 38 6.78 -7.97 15.64
C THR A 38 6.26 -9.03 16.60
N GLY A 39 5.44 -8.61 17.58
CA GLY A 39 4.81 -9.50 18.53
C GLY A 39 3.44 -9.04 19.00
N LYS A 40 2.71 -9.96 19.67
CA LYS A 40 1.42 -9.64 20.30
C LYS A 40 1.67 -9.01 21.67
N ILE A 41 0.78 -8.11 22.08
CA ILE A 41 0.70 -7.67 23.46
C ILE A 41 -0.04 -8.76 24.25
N VAL A 42 0.52 -9.20 25.37
CA VAL A 42 -0.09 -10.18 26.26
C VAL A 42 -1.05 -9.47 27.20
N PHE A 43 -2.07 -10.17 27.67
CA PHE A 43 -3.05 -9.59 28.60
C PHE A 43 -2.37 -9.03 29.86
N GLY A 44 -2.60 -7.75 30.15
CA GLY A 44 -2.01 -7.02 31.28
C GLY A 44 -0.63 -6.40 31.02
N GLU A 45 -0.01 -6.66 29.87
CA GLU A 45 1.29 -6.13 29.48
C GLU A 45 1.14 -4.72 28.87
N GLN A 46 2.04 -3.80 29.22
CA GLN A 46 2.09 -2.50 28.57
C GLN A 46 2.79 -2.61 27.20
N PRO A 47 2.49 -1.72 26.23
CA PRO A 47 3.07 -1.81 24.90
C PRO A 47 4.62 -1.75 24.86
N ASP A 48 5.24 -0.94 25.68
CA ASP A 48 6.70 -0.82 25.80
C ASP A 48 7.35 -2.06 26.43
N GLU A 49 6.69 -2.69 27.41
CA GLU A 49 7.10 -3.98 27.98
C GLU A 49 7.03 -5.07 26.90
N ALA A 50 5.91 -5.12 26.15
CA ALA A 50 5.75 -6.04 25.02
C ALA A 50 6.82 -5.84 23.96
N MET A 51 7.18 -4.60 23.63
CA MET A 51 8.21 -4.31 22.66
C MET A 51 9.59 -4.75 23.12
N SER A 52 9.94 -4.47 24.40
CA SER A 52 11.19 -4.91 25.01
C SER A 52 11.32 -6.44 24.99
N ARG A 53 10.25 -7.16 25.35
CA ARG A 53 10.18 -8.62 25.30
C ARG A 53 10.36 -9.15 23.87
N VAL A 54 9.66 -8.56 22.90
CA VAL A 54 9.72 -8.98 21.48
C VAL A 54 11.14 -8.81 20.92
N VAL A 55 11.82 -7.71 21.25
CA VAL A 55 13.21 -7.49 20.85
C VAL A 55 14.11 -8.56 21.44
N LEU A 56 14.01 -8.81 22.74
CA LEU A 56 14.81 -9.82 23.42
C LEU A 56 14.55 -11.25 22.89
N GLU A 57 13.27 -11.63 22.71
CA GLU A 57 12.87 -12.94 22.18
C GLU A 57 13.25 -13.15 20.72
N SER A 58 13.34 -12.10 19.92
CA SER A 58 13.66 -12.21 18.50
C SER A 58 15.16 -12.12 18.21
N LEU A 59 15.86 -11.26 18.94
CA LEU A 59 17.22 -10.82 18.59
C LEU A 59 18.28 -11.24 19.64
N GLY A 60 17.87 -11.70 20.82
CA GLY A 60 18.75 -12.08 21.89
C GLY A 60 19.50 -10.92 22.55
N VAL A 61 19.10 -9.68 22.27
CA VAL A 61 19.66 -8.45 22.84
C VAL A 61 18.57 -7.60 23.45
N GLN A 62 18.91 -6.74 24.40
CA GLN A 62 17.95 -5.80 24.98
C GLN A 62 17.83 -4.52 24.15
N ALA A 63 16.69 -3.88 24.23
CA ALA A 63 16.54 -2.52 23.74
C ALA A 63 17.28 -1.55 24.69
N GLU A 64 18.12 -0.69 24.15
CA GLU A 64 18.74 0.43 24.89
C GLU A 64 17.73 1.55 25.09
N SER A 65 16.94 1.84 24.07
CA SER A 65 15.85 2.80 24.14
C SER A 65 14.69 2.41 23.22
N LEU A 66 13.48 2.79 23.64
CA LEU A 66 12.24 2.65 22.90
C LEU A 66 11.61 4.03 22.74
N GLN A 67 11.28 4.39 21.53
CA GLN A 67 10.54 5.62 21.23
C GLN A 67 9.29 5.27 20.44
N LEU A 68 8.12 5.59 20.97
CA LEU A 68 6.87 5.46 20.19
C LEU A 68 6.97 6.31 18.94
N SER A 69 6.88 5.68 17.79
CA SER A 69 6.96 6.34 16.47
C SER A 69 5.58 6.56 15.89
N ASP A 70 4.73 5.54 15.91
CA ASP A 70 3.42 5.59 15.26
C ASP A 70 2.42 4.58 15.81
N VAL A 71 1.16 4.75 15.42
CA VAL A 71 0.10 3.74 15.55
C VAL A 71 -0.55 3.55 14.18
N VAL A 72 -0.39 2.35 13.63
CA VAL A 72 -0.84 2.00 12.28
C VAL A 72 -2.00 1.03 12.36
N THR A 73 -3.09 1.32 11.66
CA THR A 73 -4.23 0.41 11.57
C THR A 73 -4.50 0.03 10.12
N PHE A 74 -4.78 -1.24 9.88
CA PHE A 74 -5.25 -1.71 8.58
C PHE A 74 -6.12 -2.96 8.73
N THR A 75 -6.98 -3.18 7.75
CA THR A 75 -7.77 -4.42 7.64
C THR A 75 -7.03 -5.41 6.77
N GLY A 76 -6.84 -6.62 7.29
CA GLY A 76 -6.26 -7.75 6.56
C GLY A 76 -7.22 -8.93 6.54
N LEU A 77 -7.00 -9.86 5.62
CA LEU A 77 -7.75 -11.10 5.55
C LEU A 77 -6.98 -12.23 6.26
N GLU A 78 -7.64 -12.92 7.20
CA GLU A 78 -7.17 -14.20 7.71
C GLU A 78 -8.14 -15.28 7.27
N GLY A 79 -7.74 -16.06 6.25
CA GLY A 79 -8.68 -16.94 5.55
C GLY A 79 -9.78 -16.15 4.84
N SER A 80 -11.04 -16.41 5.18
CA SER A 80 -12.23 -15.71 4.63
C SER A 80 -12.77 -14.59 5.53
N SER A 81 -12.10 -14.26 6.64
CA SER A 81 -12.60 -13.31 7.62
C SER A 81 -11.75 -12.03 7.64
N GLU A 82 -12.41 -10.89 7.57
CA GLU A 82 -11.77 -9.59 7.79
C GLU A 82 -11.34 -9.43 9.25
N GLN A 83 -10.10 -9.01 9.46
CA GLN A 83 -9.55 -8.70 10.78
C GLN A 83 -8.98 -7.30 10.79
N GLY A 84 -9.35 -6.52 11.79
CA GLY A 84 -8.68 -5.26 12.09
C GLY A 84 -7.33 -5.54 12.76
N ASN A 85 -6.26 -4.97 12.22
CA ASN A 85 -4.92 -5.02 12.79
C ASN A 85 -4.52 -3.63 13.26
N LEU A 86 -4.04 -3.52 14.50
CA LEU A 86 -3.47 -2.31 15.07
C LEU A 86 -2.02 -2.62 15.44
N TYR A 87 -1.09 -1.83 14.93
CA TYR A 87 0.33 -1.93 15.24
C TYR A 87 0.78 -0.68 15.96
N ILE A 88 1.37 -0.86 17.14
CA ILE A 88 2.06 0.20 17.86
C ILE A 88 3.53 0.11 17.45
N VAL A 89 4.01 1.13 16.76
CA VAL A 89 5.33 1.15 16.11
C VAL A 89 6.32 1.88 17.00
N TYR A 90 7.44 1.21 17.31
CA TYR A 90 8.55 1.79 18.04
C TYR A 90 9.78 1.93 17.17
N GLU A 91 10.45 3.07 17.24
CA GLU A 91 11.86 3.15 16.89
C GLU A 91 12.67 2.59 18.07
N VAL A 92 13.55 1.65 17.76
CA VAL A 92 14.29 0.89 18.78
C VAL A 92 15.78 1.04 18.52
N LYS A 93 16.49 1.50 19.55
CA LYS A 93 17.95 1.40 19.60
C LYS A 93 18.33 0.13 20.36
N LEU A 94 19.10 -0.73 19.73
CA LEU A 94 19.57 -1.99 20.34
C LEU A 94 20.82 -1.73 21.17
N GLN A 95 20.98 -2.44 22.27
CA GLN A 95 22.24 -2.47 22.99
C GLN A 95 23.34 -3.03 22.10
N GLU A 96 24.57 -2.55 22.28
CA GLU A 96 25.73 -3.08 21.58
C GLU A 96 25.92 -4.57 21.91
N GLY A 97 26.08 -5.37 20.87
CA GLY A 97 26.25 -6.82 21.01
C GLY A 97 26.00 -7.55 19.70
N ASN A 98 26.33 -8.82 19.68
CA ASN A 98 26.02 -9.69 18.55
C ASN A 98 24.53 -10.10 18.62
N LEU A 99 23.80 -9.83 17.54
CA LEU A 99 22.43 -10.31 17.40
C LEU A 99 22.44 -11.85 17.33
N ASN A 100 21.64 -12.48 18.18
CA ASN A 100 21.46 -13.92 18.20
C ASN A 100 19.97 -14.22 18.07
N LEU A 101 19.56 -14.80 16.93
CA LEU A 101 18.17 -15.19 16.73
C LEU A 101 17.81 -16.33 17.68
N THR A 102 17.09 -16.01 18.74
CA THR A 102 16.69 -16.98 19.78
C THR A 102 15.35 -17.64 19.46
N SER A 103 14.57 -17.06 18.55
CA SER A 103 13.27 -17.59 18.14
C SER A 103 13.41 -18.50 16.92
N GLU A 104 12.86 -19.73 17.00
CA GLU A 104 12.74 -20.65 15.84
C GLU A 104 11.89 -20.07 14.68
N ARG A 105 11.23 -18.95 14.92
CA ARG A 105 10.43 -18.24 13.93
C ARG A 105 11.29 -17.64 12.82
N TYR A 106 12.57 -17.38 13.08
CA TYR A 106 13.45 -16.68 12.17
C TYR A 106 14.69 -17.49 11.83
N THR A 107 15.13 -17.44 10.56
CA THR A 107 16.30 -18.17 10.06
C THR A 107 17.53 -17.29 9.89
N SER A 108 17.33 -16.01 9.64
CA SER A 108 18.40 -15.02 9.45
C SER A 108 17.86 -13.60 9.61
N TYR A 109 18.77 -12.65 9.69
CA TYR A 109 18.45 -11.23 9.67
C TYR A 109 19.30 -10.50 8.64
N LYS A 110 18.86 -9.31 8.25
CA LYS A 110 19.59 -8.43 7.33
C LYS A 110 19.40 -6.98 7.73
N TRP A 111 20.49 -6.22 7.71
CA TRP A 111 20.45 -4.77 7.75
C TRP A 111 20.27 -4.25 6.33
N VAL A 112 19.33 -3.36 6.11
CA VAL A 112 18.91 -2.89 4.78
C VAL A 112 18.63 -1.40 4.84
N LYS A 113 19.15 -0.65 3.88
CA LYS A 113 18.79 0.76 3.77
C LYS A 113 17.29 0.91 3.54
N MET A 114 16.71 1.96 4.14
CA MET A 114 15.26 2.19 4.05
C MET A 114 14.77 2.22 2.60
N ASP A 115 15.55 2.75 1.70
CA ASP A 115 15.24 2.86 0.28
C ASP A 115 15.35 1.55 -0.51
N GLU A 116 16.06 0.56 0.02
CA GLU A 116 16.19 -0.78 -0.58
C GLU A 116 15.11 -1.75 -0.09
N THR A 117 14.32 -1.38 0.92
CA THR A 117 13.29 -2.27 1.50
C THR A 117 12.25 -2.70 0.48
N GLY A 118 11.91 -1.83 -0.48
CA GLY A 118 10.99 -2.15 -1.58
C GLY A 118 11.49 -3.23 -2.55
N LEU A 119 12.77 -3.57 -2.52
CA LEU A 119 13.37 -4.63 -3.34
C LEU A 119 13.28 -6.02 -2.70
N LEU A 120 12.89 -6.09 -1.43
CA LEU A 120 12.79 -7.33 -0.66
C LEU A 120 11.35 -7.84 -0.59
N PRO A 121 11.15 -9.15 -0.53
CA PRO A 121 9.84 -9.72 -0.27
C PRO A 121 9.48 -9.51 1.22
N LEU A 122 8.86 -8.39 1.56
CA LEU A 122 8.37 -8.08 2.90
C LEU A 122 6.99 -8.69 3.14
N ASP A 123 6.66 -8.96 4.40
CA ASP A 123 5.29 -9.24 4.77
C ASP A 123 4.42 -7.96 4.72
N GLU A 124 3.12 -8.14 4.57
CA GLU A 124 2.17 -7.02 4.36
C GLU A 124 2.23 -5.99 5.50
N ALA A 125 2.32 -6.46 6.74
CA ALA A 125 2.37 -5.59 7.91
C ALA A 125 3.62 -4.73 7.94
N SER A 126 4.79 -5.32 7.70
CA SER A 126 6.06 -4.59 7.66
C SER A 126 6.11 -3.58 6.52
N MET A 127 5.56 -3.93 5.35
CA MET A 127 5.43 -2.97 4.25
C MET A 127 4.59 -1.77 4.64
N MET A 128 3.41 -1.99 5.23
CA MET A 128 2.52 -0.91 5.67
C MET A 128 3.17 0.00 6.70
N VAL A 129 3.82 -0.59 7.71
CA VAL A 129 4.51 0.17 8.76
C VAL A 129 5.64 1.01 8.18
N LEU A 130 6.49 0.43 7.33
CA LEU A 130 7.63 1.14 6.74
C LEU A 130 7.17 2.26 5.80
N GLN A 131 6.12 2.04 5.01
CA GLN A 131 5.58 3.05 4.11
C GLN A 131 5.04 4.26 4.87
N ILE A 132 4.27 4.05 5.94
CA ILE A 132 3.70 5.13 6.75
C ILE A 132 4.82 5.90 7.45
N THR A 133 5.80 5.21 8.03
CA THR A 133 6.93 5.84 8.70
C THR A 133 7.78 6.66 7.71
N ALA A 134 8.04 6.12 6.53
CA ALA A 134 8.83 6.80 5.51
C ALA A 134 8.13 8.04 4.93
N THR A 135 6.80 8.01 4.80
CA THR A 135 6.00 9.17 4.35
C THR A 135 6.09 10.33 5.36
N LYS A 136 6.11 10.00 6.64
CA LYS A 136 6.24 11.02 7.71
C LYS A 136 7.66 11.60 7.85
N THR A 137 8.68 10.81 7.58
CA THR A 137 10.09 11.27 7.63
C THR A 137 10.57 11.94 6.34
N GLY A 138 9.72 12.05 5.33
CA GLY A 138 10.06 12.65 4.04
C GLY A 138 11.00 11.80 3.17
N THR A 139 11.41 10.63 3.63
CA THR A 139 12.44 9.80 2.97
C THR A 139 11.90 9.04 1.74
N LEU A 140 10.61 8.74 1.68
CA LEU A 140 9.97 8.04 0.54
C LEU A 140 9.27 8.99 -0.44
N ALA A 141 8.86 10.19 -0.01
CA ALA A 141 8.24 11.17 -0.89
C ALA A 141 9.17 11.65 -2.01
N SER A 142 10.50 11.44 -1.86
CA SER A 142 11.50 11.91 -2.80
C SER A 142 11.92 10.90 -3.88
N ARG A 143 11.42 9.65 -3.87
CA ARG A 143 11.92 8.61 -4.79
C ARG A 143 10.97 8.12 -5.87
N ILE A 144 9.71 8.51 -5.82
CA ILE A 144 8.76 8.25 -6.92
C ILE A 144 8.98 9.23 -8.09
N ILE A 145 9.83 10.28 -7.88
CA ILE A 145 10.19 11.26 -8.91
C ILE A 145 11.72 11.41 -8.93
N ARG A 146 12.46 10.43 -9.45
CA ARG A 146 13.85 10.62 -9.85
C ARG A 146 14.14 9.91 -11.16
N THR A 147 13.79 10.57 -12.24
CA THR A 147 14.67 10.71 -13.38
C THR A 147 15.36 12.07 -13.23
N GLU A 148 16.65 12.07 -13.45
CA GLU A 148 17.59 13.17 -13.28
C GLU A 148 17.07 14.56 -13.65
N GLN A 149 17.27 15.52 -12.73
CA GLN A 149 17.01 16.96 -12.72
C GLN A 149 15.85 17.37 -11.82
N GLU A 150 16.20 17.70 -10.55
CA GLU A 150 15.35 18.43 -9.62
C GLU A 150 15.07 19.85 -10.16
N GLN A 151 13.93 19.99 -10.83
CA GLN A 151 13.14 21.21 -10.71
C GLN A 151 11.96 20.87 -9.80
N VAL A 152 11.87 21.49 -8.62
CA VAL A 152 10.67 21.52 -7.80
C VAL A 152 9.58 22.16 -8.65
N LEU A 153 8.80 21.33 -9.34
CA LEU A 153 7.70 21.80 -10.15
C LEU A 153 6.58 22.27 -9.21
N PRO A 154 6.03 23.46 -9.41
CA PRO A 154 4.95 23.95 -8.57
C PRO A 154 3.76 22.97 -8.65
N ALA A 155 3.16 22.68 -7.51
CA ALA A 155 1.99 21.81 -7.39
C ALA A 155 0.80 22.26 -8.27
N SER A 156 0.85 23.49 -8.76
CA SER A 156 -0.15 24.09 -9.65
C SER A 156 -0.21 23.52 -11.07
N ASP A 157 0.76 22.69 -11.48
CA ASP A 157 0.83 22.17 -12.84
C ASP A 157 0.29 20.74 -13.00
N PHE A 158 -0.13 20.12 -11.91
CA PHE A 158 -0.67 18.76 -11.93
C PHE A 158 -2.20 18.75 -11.98
N ALA A 159 -2.74 17.99 -12.90
CA ALA A 159 -4.13 17.58 -12.82
C ALA A 159 -4.30 16.47 -11.78
N THR A 160 -5.47 16.38 -11.17
CA THR A 160 -5.78 15.29 -10.23
C THR A 160 -6.85 14.39 -10.84
N ILE A 161 -6.61 13.08 -10.81
CA ILE A 161 -7.54 12.07 -11.29
C ILE A 161 -7.93 11.18 -10.11
N TYR A 162 -9.21 11.16 -9.82
CA TYR A 162 -9.82 10.21 -8.89
C TYR A 162 -10.33 9.02 -9.69
N THR A 163 -10.04 7.80 -9.23
CA THR A 163 -10.46 6.57 -9.89
C THR A 163 -11.09 5.62 -8.88
N ASP A 164 -12.09 4.88 -9.34
CA ASP A 164 -12.78 3.86 -8.57
C ASP A 164 -13.23 2.72 -9.47
N GLY A 165 -13.45 1.56 -8.85
CA GLY A 165 -13.99 0.39 -9.52
C GLY A 165 -14.80 -0.45 -8.56
N GLY A 166 -16.03 -0.77 -8.92
CA GLY A 166 -16.97 -1.49 -8.07
C GLY A 166 -17.64 -2.68 -8.74
N SER A 167 -18.12 -3.58 -7.88
CA SER A 167 -18.89 -4.75 -8.32
C SER A 167 -20.00 -5.04 -7.31
N ARG A 168 -21.23 -5.31 -7.80
CA ARG A 168 -22.34 -5.78 -6.96
C ARG A 168 -22.31 -7.30 -6.85
N GLY A 169 -21.58 -7.80 -5.87
CA GLY A 169 -21.10 -9.16 -5.75
C GLY A 169 -19.64 -9.25 -6.22
N ASN A 170 -18.94 -10.35 -5.93
CA ASN A 170 -17.53 -10.49 -6.31
C ASN A 170 -17.20 -11.94 -6.71
N PRO A 171 -17.27 -12.29 -8.01
CA PRO A 171 -17.61 -11.43 -9.15
C PRO A 171 -19.09 -11.06 -9.23
N GLY A 172 -19.41 -9.95 -9.94
CA GLY A 172 -20.76 -9.47 -10.15
C GLY A 172 -20.83 -8.38 -11.21
N PRO A 173 -22.03 -7.79 -11.47
CA PRO A 173 -22.17 -6.61 -12.30
C PRO A 173 -21.23 -5.51 -11.82
N SER A 174 -20.33 -5.08 -12.65
CA SER A 174 -19.20 -4.21 -12.29
C SER A 174 -19.09 -3.01 -13.24
N ALA A 175 -18.50 -1.94 -12.73
CA ALA A 175 -18.21 -0.74 -13.49
C ALA A 175 -16.94 -0.07 -12.98
N LEU A 176 -16.38 0.77 -13.84
CA LEU A 176 -15.34 1.72 -13.52
C LEU A 176 -15.89 3.13 -13.38
N GLY A 177 -15.17 3.99 -12.69
CA GLY A 177 -15.47 5.42 -12.57
C GLY A 177 -14.19 6.26 -12.49
N TYR A 178 -14.25 7.46 -13.05
CA TYR A 178 -13.17 8.43 -12.94
C TYR A 178 -13.69 9.86 -12.84
N TYR A 179 -12.89 10.72 -12.22
CA TYR A 179 -13.16 12.15 -12.05
C TYR A 179 -11.86 12.93 -12.18
N ILE A 180 -11.79 13.87 -13.14
CA ILE A 180 -10.56 14.60 -13.49
C ILE A 180 -10.74 16.08 -13.14
N ILE A 181 -9.82 16.60 -12.35
CA ILE A 181 -9.72 18.01 -11.97
C ILE A 181 -8.45 18.60 -12.56
N GLY A 182 -8.56 19.77 -13.16
CA GLY A 182 -7.42 20.51 -13.67
C GLY A 182 -6.52 21.12 -12.60
N PRO A 183 -5.37 21.67 -13.00
CA PRO A 183 -4.47 22.37 -12.10
C PRO A 183 -5.11 23.60 -11.42
N ASP A 184 -6.15 24.16 -12.04
CA ASP A 184 -6.93 25.28 -11.51
C ASP A 184 -8.03 24.86 -10.50
N GLY A 185 -8.09 23.57 -10.17
CA GLY A 185 -9.07 23.00 -9.25
C GLY A 185 -10.47 22.79 -9.85
N LYS A 186 -10.65 23.04 -11.16
CA LYS A 186 -11.95 22.84 -11.82
C LYS A 186 -12.06 21.46 -12.44
N GLU A 187 -13.28 20.94 -12.43
CA GLU A 187 -13.60 19.72 -13.15
C GLU A 187 -13.33 19.88 -14.65
N ILE A 188 -12.60 18.91 -15.21
CA ILE A 188 -12.36 18.80 -16.66
C ILE A 188 -13.27 17.73 -17.26
N LYS A 189 -13.32 16.57 -16.63
CA LYS A 189 -14.06 15.42 -17.16
C LYS A 189 -14.41 14.45 -16.05
N ARG A 190 -15.53 13.77 -16.20
CA ARG A 190 -15.91 12.59 -15.40
C ARG A 190 -16.56 11.54 -16.27
N GLY A 191 -16.56 10.32 -15.85
CA GLY A 191 -17.23 9.24 -16.55
C GLY A 191 -17.19 7.93 -15.82
N GLY A 192 -18.04 7.02 -16.26
CA GLY A 192 -18.09 5.65 -15.77
C GLY A 192 -18.57 4.73 -16.87
N GLU A 193 -18.06 3.51 -16.89
CA GLU A 193 -18.38 2.49 -17.88
C GLU A 193 -18.73 1.17 -17.22
N PHE A 194 -19.74 0.49 -17.74
CA PHE A 194 -20.13 -0.82 -17.30
C PHE A 194 -19.23 -1.90 -17.91
N LEU A 195 -18.65 -2.73 -17.06
CA LEU A 195 -17.67 -3.75 -17.45
C LEU A 195 -18.26 -5.16 -17.61
N GLY A 196 -19.59 -5.30 -17.44
CA GLY A 196 -20.21 -6.61 -17.38
C GLY A 196 -19.95 -7.31 -16.04
N PHE A 197 -19.73 -8.61 -16.07
CA PHE A 197 -19.52 -9.43 -14.87
C PHE A 197 -18.02 -9.54 -14.58
N SER A 198 -17.56 -8.89 -13.51
CA SER A 198 -16.14 -8.84 -13.17
C SER A 198 -15.91 -8.79 -11.65
N SER A 199 -14.65 -8.92 -11.22
CA SER A 199 -14.26 -8.69 -9.83
C SER A 199 -14.06 -7.19 -9.53
N SER A 200 -14.32 -6.78 -8.30
CA SER A 200 -14.05 -5.41 -7.87
C SER A 200 -12.59 -4.97 -8.11
N ARG A 201 -11.63 -5.89 -7.88
CA ARG A 201 -10.21 -5.61 -8.10
C ARG A 201 -9.87 -5.29 -9.55
N LEU A 202 -10.47 -6.02 -10.48
CA LEU A 202 -10.26 -5.79 -11.91
C LEU A 202 -10.93 -4.49 -12.34
N ALA A 203 -12.12 -4.17 -11.80
CA ALA A 203 -12.82 -2.93 -12.04
C ALA A 203 -12.01 -1.70 -11.59
N GLU A 204 -11.33 -1.78 -10.43
CA GLU A 204 -10.40 -0.74 -9.95
C GLU A 204 -9.28 -0.45 -10.95
N TYR A 205 -8.64 -1.50 -11.47
CA TYR A 205 -7.59 -1.34 -12.48
C TYR A 205 -8.10 -0.77 -13.80
N TYR A 206 -9.31 -1.13 -14.21
CA TYR A 206 -9.93 -0.53 -15.38
C TYR A 206 -10.28 0.94 -15.14
N GLY A 207 -10.71 1.33 -13.94
CA GLY A 207 -10.92 2.72 -13.55
C GLY A 207 -9.64 3.56 -13.67
N LEU A 208 -8.52 3.01 -13.16
CA LEU A 208 -7.21 3.64 -13.29
C LEU A 208 -6.80 3.77 -14.76
N LYS A 209 -6.94 2.68 -15.54
CA LYS A 209 -6.57 2.65 -16.96
C LYS A 209 -7.37 3.68 -17.76
N GLU A 210 -8.69 3.69 -17.60
CA GLU A 210 -9.57 4.63 -18.29
C GLU A 210 -9.28 6.08 -17.90
N GLY A 211 -9.14 6.39 -16.60
CA GLY A 211 -8.76 7.72 -16.14
C GLY A 211 -7.44 8.20 -16.75
N LEU A 212 -6.46 7.30 -16.91
CA LEU A 212 -5.18 7.59 -17.54
C LEU A 212 -5.32 7.81 -19.06
N GLU A 213 -6.11 7.00 -19.76
CA GLU A 213 -6.38 7.16 -21.19
C GLU A 213 -7.06 8.51 -21.45
N GLN A 214 -8.03 8.88 -20.62
CA GLN A 214 -8.70 10.18 -20.70
C GLN A 214 -7.74 11.36 -20.44
N ALA A 215 -6.82 11.21 -19.48
CA ALA A 215 -5.80 12.22 -19.23
C ALA A 215 -4.88 12.44 -20.44
N ILE A 216 -4.47 11.34 -21.09
CA ILE A 216 -3.62 11.39 -22.29
C ILE A 216 -4.38 12.04 -23.46
N GLU A 217 -5.65 11.70 -23.68
CA GLU A 217 -6.50 12.31 -24.70
C GLU A 217 -6.67 13.82 -24.49
N LEU A 218 -6.79 14.26 -23.23
CA LEU A 218 -6.88 15.66 -22.84
C LEU A 218 -5.53 16.40 -22.92
N GLY A 219 -4.44 15.71 -23.27
CA GLY A 219 -3.11 16.28 -23.36
C GLY A 219 -2.47 16.59 -22.01
N LEU A 220 -3.01 16.06 -20.90
CA LEU A 220 -2.45 16.22 -19.57
C LEU A 220 -1.12 15.46 -19.48
N LYS A 221 -0.07 16.14 -19.04
CA LYS A 221 1.29 15.58 -18.97
C LYS A 221 1.72 15.24 -17.55
N ARG A 222 1.11 15.87 -16.56
CA ARG A 222 1.44 15.75 -15.15
C ARG A 222 0.18 15.46 -14.35
N VAL A 223 0.17 14.33 -13.64
CA VAL A 223 -1.05 13.79 -13.05
C VAL A 223 -0.82 13.22 -11.65
N HIS A 224 -1.68 13.60 -10.70
CA HIS A 224 -1.82 12.93 -9.42
C HIS A 224 -3.02 11.97 -9.47
N PHE A 225 -2.77 10.67 -9.38
CA PHE A 225 -3.82 9.67 -9.23
C PHE A 225 -4.19 9.48 -7.78
N LYS A 226 -5.49 9.47 -7.48
CA LYS A 226 -6.05 9.23 -6.16
C LYS A 226 -7.09 8.13 -6.23
N SER A 227 -6.98 7.14 -5.33
CA SER A 227 -7.95 6.04 -5.21
C SER A 227 -8.01 5.56 -3.76
N ASP A 228 -9.15 5.04 -3.34
CA ASP A 228 -9.34 4.38 -2.03
C ASP A 228 -9.01 2.87 -2.09
N CYS A 229 -8.61 2.35 -3.24
CA CYS A 229 -8.05 1.00 -3.39
C CYS A 229 -6.57 0.96 -2.98
N LEU A 230 -6.30 0.82 -1.68
CA LEU A 230 -4.93 0.76 -1.16
C LEU A 230 -4.06 -0.28 -1.86
N MET A 231 -4.63 -1.44 -2.21
CA MET A 231 -3.88 -2.50 -2.87
C MET A 231 -3.39 -2.07 -4.26
N MET A 232 -4.26 -1.46 -5.07
CA MET A 232 -3.90 -0.97 -6.40
C MET A 232 -2.85 0.15 -6.30
N VAL A 233 -3.06 1.13 -5.42
CA VAL A 233 -2.09 2.21 -5.18
C VAL A 233 -0.71 1.66 -4.80
N ASN A 234 -0.65 0.68 -3.91
CA ASN A 234 0.61 0.05 -3.52
C ASN A 234 1.26 -0.77 -4.64
N GLN A 235 0.46 -1.40 -5.51
CA GLN A 235 0.98 -2.09 -6.68
C GLN A 235 1.56 -1.11 -7.70
N MET A 236 0.90 0.01 -7.94
CA MET A 236 1.38 1.05 -8.85
C MET A 236 2.61 1.79 -8.32
N ASN A 237 2.73 1.93 -7.01
CA ASN A 237 3.92 2.47 -6.34
C ASN A 237 5.08 1.45 -6.23
N GLY A 238 4.90 0.21 -6.74
CA GLY A 238 5.92 -0.86 -6.66
C GLY A 238 6.09 -1.47 -5.27
N VAL A 239 5.25 -1.10 -4.32
CA VAL A 239 5.26 -1.63 -2.94
C VAL A 239 4.73 -3.06 -2.91
N TYR A 240 3.68 -3.35 -3.70
CA TYR A 240 3.12 -4.69 -3.85
C TYR A 240 3.39 -5.26 -5.24
N LYS A 241 3.70 -6.56 -5.29
CA LYS A 241 3.75 -7.29 -6.56
C LYS A 241 2.34 -7.68 -6.99
N VAL A 242 2.00 -7.51 -8.25
CA VAL A 242 0.80 -8.08 -8.83
C VAL A 242 0.99 -9.58 -8.94
N LYS A 243 0.23 -10.37 -8.16
CA LYS A 243 0.30 -11.84 -8.15
C LYS A 243 -0.87 -12.49 -8.87
N ASN A 244 -1.99 -11.76 -8.99
CA ASN A 244 -3.19 -12.27 -9.65
C ASN A 244 -3.00 -12.19 -11.18
N PRO A 245 -3.04 -13.33 -11.91
CA PRO A 245 -2.88 -13.35 -13.37
C PRO A 245 -3.89 -12.46 -14.10
N ASP A 246 -5.12 -12.36 -13.62
CA ASP A 246 -6.16 -11.56 -14.25
C ASP A 246 -5.83 -10.05 -14.26
N LEU A 247 -4.98 -9.61 -13.34
CA LEU A 247 -4.54 -8.23 -13.24
C LEU A 247 -3.28 -7.93 -14.07
N PHE A 248 -2.51 -8.95 -14.49
CA PHE A 248 -1.22 -8.72 -15.17
C PHE A 248 -1.38 -7.92 -16.46
N GLN A 249 -2.41 -8.24 -17.25
CA GLN A 249 -2.59 -7.58 -18.54
C GLN A 249 -2.90 -6.10 -18.34
N VAL A 250 -3.91 -5.77 -17.53
CA VAL A 250 -4.33 -4.38 -17.30
C VAL A 250 -3.25 -3.58 -16.58
N HIS A 251 -2.54 -4.18 -15.61
CA HIS A 251 -1.41 -3.55 -14.93
C HIS A 251 -0.28 -3.17 -15.93
N ASN A 252 0.11 -4.10 -16.82
CA ASN A 252 1.12 -3.82 -17.83
C ASN A 252 0.67 -2.76 -18.84
N ASP A 253 -0.61 -2.73 -19.18
CA ASP A 253 -1.16 -1.71 -20.06
C ASP A 253 -1.11 -0.33 -19.39
N VAL A 254 -1.45 -0.24 -18.09
CA VAL A 254 -1.29 1.00 -17.32
C VAL A 254 0.17 1.46 -17.30
N LEU A 255 1.14 0.56 -17.04
CA LEU A 255 2.57 0.93 -17.05
C LEU A 255 3.00 1.53 -18.39
N LYS A 256 2.60 0.92 -19.52
CA LYS A 256 2.91 1.46 -20.86
C LYS A 256 2.27 2.83 -21.13
N LEU A 257 1.08 3.07 -20.57
CA LEU A 257 0.40 4.36 -20.71
C LEU A 257 1.08 5.44 -19.87
N LEU A 258 1.59 5.10 -18.69
CA LEU A 258 2.33 6.02 -17.82
C LEU A 258 3.61 6.57 -18.47
N ASP A 259 4.25 5.81 -19.36
CA ASP A 259 5.41 6.26 -20.14
C ASP A 259 5.09 7.48 -21.03
N LYS A 260 3.82 7.79 -21.28
CA LYS A 260 3.38 8.96 -22.06
C LYS A 260 3.25 10.24 -21.22
N LEU A 261 3.34 10.12 -19.90
CA LEU A 261 3.31 11.25 -18.97
C LEU A 261 4.73 11.75 -18.65
N GLU A 262 4.85 13.03 -18.38
CA GLU A 262 6.10 13.64 -17.91
C GLU A 262 6.33 13.40 -16.42
N ALA A 263 5.23 13.38 -15.63
CA ALA A 263 5.27 13.11 -14.20
C ALA A 263 3.92 12.57 -13.71
N TYR A 264 3.99 11.64 -12.77
CA TYR A 264 2.79 11.09 -12.13
C TYR A 264 3.08 10.67 -10.69
N SER A 265 2.02 10.56 -9.91
CA SER A 265 2.08 9.95 -8.57
C SER A 265 0.77 9.23 -8.25
N PHE A 266 0.83 8.25 -7.33
CA PHE A 266 -0.33 7.52 -6.84
C PHE A 266 -0.46 7.75 -5.35
N THR A 267 -1.65 8.18 -4.91
CA THR A 267 -1.94 8.45 -3.50
C THR A 267 -3.19 7.70 -3.08
N HIS A 268 -3.09 6.95 -2.00
CA HIS A 268 -4.26 6.37 -1.34
C HIS A 268 -5.01 7.46 -0.56
N ILE A 269 -6.33 7.48 -0.73
CA ILE A 269 -7.24 8.39 0.00
C ILE A 269 -8.30 7.57 0.73
N SER A 270 -8.97 8.17 1.69
CA SER A 270 -10.13 7.53 2.31
C SER A 270 -11.33 7.52 1.35
N ARG A 271 -12.24 6.56 1.53
CA ARG A 271 -13.42 6.41 0.68
C ARG A 271 -14.30 7.66 0.66
N GLU A 272 -14.38 8.37 1.80
CA GLU A 272 -15.13 9.63 1.91
C GLU A 272 -14.56 10.75 1.02
N MET A 273 -13.32 10.61 0.58
CA MET A 273 -12.64 11.55 -0.34
C MET A 273 -12.73 11.12 -1.80
N ASN A 274 -13.30 9.92 -2.12
CA ASN A 274 -13.42 9.38 -3.49
C ASN A 274 -14.87 9.38 -4.01
N THR A 275 -15.73 10.22 -3.45
CA THR A 275 -17.18 10.23 -3.70
C THR A 275 -17.58 10.46 -5.14
N GLU A 276 -16.83 11.26 -5.89
CA GLU A 276 -17.15 11.60 -7.28
C GLU A 276 -16.91 10.41 -8.23
N ALA A 277 -15.79 9.69 -8.06
CA ALA A 277 -15.50 8.50 -8.84
C ALA A 277 -16.46 7.34 -8.46
N ASP A 278 -16.73 7.13 -7.15
CA ASP A 278 -17.70 6.14 -6.65
C ASP A 278 -19.11 6.42 -7.23
N ALA A 279 -19.53 7.69 -7.32
CA ALA A 279 -20.81 8.06 -7.92
C ALA A 279 -20.90 7.64 -9.39
N GLU A 280 -19.82 7.76 -10.17
CA GLU A 280 -19.79 7.34 -11.57
C GLU A 280 -19.85 5.81 -11.72
N VAL A 281 -19.17 5.06 -10.84
CA VAL A 281 -19.29 3.59 -10.75
C VAL A 281 -20.74 3.19 -10.51
N ASN A 282 -21.36 3.75 -9.47
CA ASN A 282 -22.74 3.43 -9.11
C ASN A 282 -23.72 3.80 -10.22
N ARG A 283 -23.54 4.96 -10.87
CA ARG A 283 -24.35 5.38 -12.00
C ARG A 283 -24.25 4.40 -13.16
N ALA A 284 -23.05 3.96 -13.52
CA ALA A 284 -22.82 3.03 -14.62
C ALA A 284 -23.45 1.67 -14.36
N ILE A 285 -23.32 1.12 -13.12
CA ILE A 285 -24.00 -0.14 -12.76
C ILE A 285 -25.52 0.01 -12.81
N ASP A 286 -26.07 1.06 -12.20
CA ASP A 286 -27.53 1.26 -12.12
C ASP A 286 -28.20 1.39 -13.48
N GLN A 287 -27.55 2.10 -14.40
CA GLN A 287 -28.07 2.28 -15.76
C GLN A 287 -28.15 0.96 -16.53
N ASN A 288 -27.15 0.08 -16.37
CA ASN A 288 -27.10 -1.19 -17.11
C ASN A 288 -27.93 -2.29 -16.45
N VAL A 289 -27.95 -2.34 -15.11
CA VAL A 289 -28.82 -3.28 -14.37
C VAL A 289 -30.30 -3.01 -14.66
N ARG A 290 -30.73 -1.74 -14.74
CA ARG A 290 -32.11 -1.38 -15.13
C ARG A 290 -32.45 -1.74 -16.56
N ARG A 291 -31.48 -1.82 -17.48
CA ARG A 291 -31.67 -2.21 -18.88
C ARG A 291 -31.70 -3.72 -19.09
N GLY A 292 -31.36 -4.51 -18.04
CA GLY A 292 -31.28 -5.97 -18.16
C GLY A 292 -30.09 -6.46 -18.99
N GLU A 293 -29.08 -5.63 -19.17
CA GLU A 293 -27.84 -5.94 -19.89
C GLU A 293 -26.84 -6.54 -18.88
N TYR A 294 -26.87 -7.90 -18.69
CA TYR A 294 -25.89 -8.64 -17.87
C TYR A 294 -25.08 -9.62 -18.71
#